data_8c8408cbe9c1faf92672f86479600717
#
_entry.id   8c8408cbe9c1faf92672f86479600717
#
_cell.length_a   1.000
_cell.length_b   1.000
_cell.length_c   1.000
_cell.angle_alpha   90.00
_cell.angle_beta   90.00
_cell.angle_gamma   90.00
#
_symmetry.space_group_name_H-M   'P 1'
#
loop_
_entity.id
_entity.type
_entity.pdbx_description
1 polymer ?
#
loop_
_entity_poly.entity_id
_entity_poly.type
_entity_poly.pdbx_seq_one_letter_code
_entity_poly.pdbx_strand_id
1 'polypeptide(L)'
;KKRDACMGDLSNEILPVNIEDELKQSYMDYAMSVIVGRALPDVRDGLKPVHRRVLHAMNVLGNDWNKAYKKSARVVGDVIGKYHPHGDSAVYDTIVRMAQPFAMRYMLVDGQGNFGSVDGDSAAAMRYTEVRMDKIAHEMLADIDKETVDFVPNYDGTEQIPDVLPTRIPALLVNGSSGIAVGMATNIPPHNLTEVITGCLAFIENPDIDVDGLMEFITGPDFPTAALINGRDGIVEAYRTGRGRVLMRARHHFEMDEKNSKESIIFTEIPYQVNKARLIEKIAELVKDKKLEGITELRDESDKDGMRIVVELRRGEVPEVVLNNLFSQTQLQTVFGINTVALVDGQPKILNLKEMISAFVRHRREVVTRRTIYELRKARERGHILEGLAVALANIDPVIAAIKASPSAAEAKEKLISTPWQPGDVAEMLERAGKDACRPDNLEEQYGFRDGSYYLSPVQAQAILDMRLQKLTGLEHGKLIEEYKVKVAEIAEYLIILANPERLMEVITEELEAVRDNYGDDRRTEIVAARRNLTMADLIAEEDMVVTLSHGGYAKIQPISDYQAQRRGGRGKSASAIKEEDFIEHLLIASTHDTILCF
;
A
#
# COMPACT_ATOMS: atom_id res chain seq x y z
N LYS A 1 52.21 -56.40 -15.12
CA LYS A 1 52.55 -55.64 -13.91
C LYS A 1 51.43 -54.66 -13.63
N LYS A 2 50.79 -54.95 -12.52
CA LYS A 2 49.59 -54.23 -11.99
C LYS A 2 49.92 -52.75 -11.77
N ARG A 3 48.98 -51.89 -12.20
CA ARG A 3 48.82 -50.58 -11.63
C ARG A 3 47.61 -50.66 -10.67
N ASP A 4 47.91 -50.72 -9.40
CA ASP A 4 46.95 -50.53 -8.33
C ASP A 4 46.58 -49.02 -8.34
N ALA A 5 45.37 -48.74 -8.76
CA ALA A 5 44.77 -47.42 -8.54
C ALA A 5 44.31 -47.38 -7.08
N CYS A 6 44.97 -46.61 -6.26
CA CYS A 6 44.45 -46.14 -4.98
C CYS A 6 43.14 -45.38 -5.23
N MET A 7 42.01 -46.04 -5.05
CA MET A 7 40.76 -45.38 -4.72
C MET A 7 40.95 -44.80 -3.31
N GLY A 8 41.12 -43.49 -3.24
CA GLY A 8 41.09 -42.77 -1.98
C GLY A 8 39.74 -43.04 -1.28
N ASP A 9 39.84 -43.57 -0.10
CA ASP A 9 38.77 -43.65 0.87
C ASP A 9 38.24 -42.22 1.12
N LEU A 10 37.16 -41.89 0.46
CA LEU A 10 36.31 -40.78 0.90
C LEU A 10 35.62 -41.29 2.16
N SER A 11 36.32 -41.23 3.28
CA SER A 11 35.70 -41.39 4.58
C SER A 11 34.64 -40.30 4.69
N ASN A 12 33.39 -40.68 4.58
CA ASN A 12 32.27 -39.82 4.99
C ASN A 12 32.50 -39.52 6.47
N GLU A 13 33.01 -38.35 6.79
CA GLU A 13 33.09 -37.86 8.14
C GLU A 13 31.69 -37.73 8.68
N ILE A 14 31.25 -38.70 9.48
CA ILE A 14 29.95 -38.66 10.15
C ILE A 14 30.07 -37.71 11.32
N LEU A 15 29.65 -36.49 11.14
CA LEU A 15 29.48 -35.52 12.21
C LEU A 15 28.24 -35.86 13.01
N PRO A 16 28.35 -36.18 14.32
CA PRO A 16 27.20 -36.40 15.16
C PRO A 16 26.47 -35.06 15.36
N VAL A 17 25.23 -34.97 14.87
CA VAL A 17 24.37 -33.81 15.05
C VAL A 17 23.30 -34.16 16.09
N ASN A 18 23.15 -33.30 17.10
CA ASN A 18 22.07 -33.43 18.06
C ASN A 18 20.76 -33.03 17.38
N ILE A 19 19.76 -33.92 17.39
CA ILE A 19 18.46 -33.68 16.75
C ILE A 19 17.74 -32.45 17.31
N GLU A 20 17.90 -32.14 18.60
CA GLU A 20 17.31 -30.96 19.22
C GLU A 20 17.92 -29.66 18.69
N ASP A 21 19.22 -29.63 18.48
CA ASP A 21 19.93 -28.46 17.98
C ASP A 21 19.63 -28.24 16.48
N GLU A 22 19.58 -29.34 15.70
CA GLU A 22 19.21 -29.29 14.29
C GLU A 22 17.75 -28.81 14.13
N LEU A 23 16.83 -29.32 14.94
CA LEU A 23 15.44 -28.88 14.90
C LEU A 23 15.28 -27.40 15.28
N LYS A 24 16.01 -26.94 16.31
CA LYS A 24 15.99 -25.53 16.71
C LYS A 24 16.52 -24.64 15.59
N GLN A 25 17.65 -25.01 14.99
CA GLN A 25 18.25 -24.24 13.91
C GLN A 25 17.37 -24.21 12.67
N SER A 26 16.90 -25.37 12.21
CA SER A 26 16.03 -25.48 11.03
C SER A 26 14.70 -24.73 11.22
N TYR A 27 14.11 -24.79 12.43
CA TYR A 27 12.89 -24.03 12.74
C TYR A 27 13.13 -22.54 12.78
N MET A 28 14.29 -22.11 13.33
CA MET A 28 14.69 -20.71 13.36
C MET A 28 14.88 -20.17 11.95
N ASP A 29 15.61 -20.89 11.09
CA ASP A 29 15.85 -20.52 9.70
C ASP A 29 14.56 -20.45 8.89
N TYR A 30 13.65 -21.43 9.09
CA TYR A 30 12.32 -21.39 8.50
C TYR A 30 11.51 -20.18 9.00
N ALA A 31 11.48 -19.95 10.32
CA ALA A 31 10.75 -18.82 10.90
C ALA A 31 11.26 -17.49 10.37
N MET A 32 12.58 -17.29 10.31
CA MET A 32 13.19 -16.09 9.75
C MET A 32 12.87 -15.92 8.27
N SER A 33 12.92 -16.99 7.48
CA SER A 33 12.55 -16.96 6.06
C SER A 33 11.08 -16.54 5.86
N VAL A 34 10.16 -17.04 6.69
CA VAL A 34 8.74 -16.68 6.62
C VAL A 34 8.48 -15.25 7.10
N ILE A 35 9.13 -14.83 8.20
CA ILE A 35 8.95 -13.50 8.79
C ILE A 35 9.49 -12.43 7.84
N VAL A 36 10.76 -12.51 7.47
CA VAL A 36 11.45 -11.47 6.69
C VAL A 36 11.20 -11.62 5.19
N GLY A 37 11.23 -12.86 4.69
CA GLY A 37 11.19 -13.17 3.25
C GLY A 37 9.79 -13.33 2.64
N ARG A 38 8.71 -13.31 3.44
CA ARG A 38 7.37 -13.64 2.89
C ARG A 38 6.20 -12.84 3.48
N ALA A 39 6.01 -12.85 4.81
CA ALA A 39 4.73 -12.49 5.42
C ALA A 39 4.62 -11.02 5.81
N LEU A 40 5.70 -10.40 6.25
CA LEU A 40 5.69 -9.03 6.75
C LEU A 40 6.11 -8.02 5.67
N PRO A 41 5.46 -6.84 5.66
CA PRO A 41 5.86 -5.73 4.80
C PRO A 41 7.09 -5.01 5.37
N ASP A 42 7.91 -4.41 4.50
CA ASP A 42 8.92 -3.43 4.91
C ASP A 42 8.25 -2.09 5.23
N VAL A 43 8.68 -1.43 6.30
CA VAL A 43 8.07 -0.16 6.74
C VAL A 43 8.30 0.96 5.72
N ARG A 44 9.38 0.91 4.94
CA ARG A 44 9.80 1.94 3.99
C ARG A 44 8.88 2.00 2.77
N ASP A 45 8.58 0.86 2.13
CA ASP A 45 7.75 0.79 0.91
C ASP A 45 6.39 0.11 1.10
N GLY A 46 6.11 -0.43 2.30
CA GLY A 46 4.85 -1.08 2.62
C GLY A 46 4.60 -2.41 1.91
N LEU A 47 5.58 -2.95 1.20
CA LEU A 47 5.43 -4.12 0.35
C LEU A 47 6.04 -5.38 0.97
N LYS A 48 5.39 -6.50 0.70
CA LYS A 48 6.01 -7.82 0.87
C LYS A 48 6.95 -8.10 -0.31
N PRO A 49 7.94 -9.00 -0.17
CA PRO A 49 8.88 -9.31 -1.24
C PRO A 49 8.21 -9.70 -2.58
N VAL A 50 7.11 -10.44 -2.54
CA VAL A 50 6.40 -10.85 -3.76
C VAL A 50 5.81 -9.65 -4.52
N HIS A 51 5.19 -8.68 -3.83
CA HIS A 51 4.63 -7.47 -4.44
C HIS A 51 5.74 -6.64 -5.11
N ARG A 52 6.86 -6.43 -4.38
CA ARG A 52 8.02 -5.69 -4.87
C ARG A 52 8.62 -6.32 -6.13
N ARG A 53 8.76 -7.65 -6.14
CA ARG A 53 9.29 -8.40 -7.29
C ARG A 53 8.36 -8.37 -8.49
N VAL A 54 7.04 -8.40 -8.27
CA VAL A 54 6.04 -8.26 -9.35
C VAL A 54 6.15 -6.88 -9.99
N LEU A 55 6.14 -5.80 -9.20
CA LEU A 55 6.24 -4.44 -9.72
C LEU A 55 7.58 -4.21 -10.43
N HIS A 56 8.68 -4.71 -9.87
CA HIS A 56 9.99 -4.67 -10.52
C HIS A 56 10.00 -5.40 -11.87
N ALA A 57 9.45 -6.62 -11.93
CA ALA A 57 9.35 -7.37 -13.18
C ALA A 57 8.51 -6.64 -14.23
N MET A 58 7.39 -6.04 -13.83
CA MET A 58 6.55 -5.25 -14.74
C MET A 58 7.28 -4.01 -15.26
N ASN A 59 8.10 -3.37 -14.42
CA ASN A 59 8.94 -2.23 -14.80
C ASN A 59 10.00 -2.66 -15.83
N VAL A 60 10.75 -3.73 -15.57
CA VAL A 60 11.77 -4.27 -16.50
C VAL A 60 11.15 -4.69 -17.83
N LEU A 61 9.93 -5.23 -17.82
CA LEU A 61 9.17 -5.57 -19.02
C LEU A 61 8.65 -4.34 -19.78
N GLY A 62 8.79 -3.12 -19.26
CA GLY A 62 8.15 -1.91 -19.80
C GLY A 62 6.64 -2.05 -19.88
N ASN A 63 6.02 -2.67 -18.86
CA ASN A 63 4.58 -2.88 -18.79
C ASN A 63 3.88 -1.72 -18.10
N ASP A 64 4.07 -0.52 -18.64
CA ASP A 64 3.65 0.76 -18.07
C ASP A 64 2.16 1.03 -18.29
N TRP A 65 1.59 1.90 -17.46
CA TRP A 65 0.18 2.31 -17.51
C TRP A 65 -0.28 2.86 -18.87
N ASN A 66 0.63 3.47 -19.63
CA ASN A 66 0.37 4.05 -20.96
C ASN A 66 0.74 3.11 -22.12
N LYS A 67 1.09 1.86 -21.84
CA LYS A 67 1.41 0.82 -22.82
C LYS A 67 0.27 -0.18 -22.96
N ALA A 68 0.35 -1.01 -23.97
CA ALA A 68 -0.59 -2.11 -24.17
C ALA A 68 -0.51 -3.11 -23.00
N TYR A 69 -1.66 -3.68 -22.65
CA TYR A 69 -1.73 -4.76 -21.68
C TYR A 69 -0.91 -5.97 -22.12
N LYS A 70 -0.35 -6.69 -21.16
CA LYS A 70 0.32 -7.97 -21.37
C LYS A 70 -0.47 -9.09 -20.69
N LYS A 71 -0.43 -10.29 -21.27
CA LYS A 71 -1.03 -11.47 -20.63
C LYS A 71 -0.46 -11.67 -19.22
N SER A 72 -1.33 -11.91 -18.25
CA SER A 72 -0.91 -12.16 -16.85
C SER A 72 0.09 -13.30 -16.76
N ALA A 73 -0.12 -14.36 -17.56
CA ALA A 73 0.80 -15.50 -17.65
C ALA A 73 2.24 -15.09 -18.06
N ARG A 74 2.40 -14.05 -18.89
CA ARG A 74 3.72 -13.53 -19.25
C ARG A 74 4.41 -12.90 -18.05
N VAL A 75 3.72 -12.05 -17.31
CA VAL A 75 4.28 -11.40 -16.11
C VAL A 75 4.61 -12.44 -15.05
N VAL A 76 3.70 -13.39 -14.79
CA VAL A 76 3.92 -14.49 -13.84
C VAL A 76 5.17 -15.30 -14.22
N GLY A 77 5.32 -15.65 -15.51
CA GLY A 77 6.47 -16.40 -16.00
C GLY A 77 7.81 -15.69 -15.78
N ASP A 78 7.86 -14.38 -16.07
CA ASP A 78 9.08 -13.58 -15.83
C ASP A 78 9.39 -13.45 -14.33
N VAL A 79 8.37 -13.27 -13.47
CA VAL A 79 8.54 -13.18 -12.01
C VAL A 79 9.12 -14.47 -11.44
N ILE A 80 8.55 -15.62 -11.80
CA ILE A 80 8.99 -16.93 -11.29
C ILE A 80 10.37 -17.28 -11.82
N GLY A 81 10.58 -17.06 -13.11
CA GLY A 81 11.82 -17.45 -13.77
C GLY A 81 13.04 -16.64 -13.33
N LYS A 82 12.84 -15.37 -12.93
CA LYS A 82 13.95 -14.46 -12.66
C LYS A 82 14.05 -13.99 -11.22
N TYR A 83 12.92 -13.79 -10.52
CA TYR A 83 12.93 -13.02 -9.27
C TYR A 83 12.35 -13.77 -8.06
N HIS A 84 11.38 -14.68 -8.26
CA HIS A 84 10.62 -15.28 -7.15
C HIS A 84 10.32 -16.76 -7.39
N PRO A 85 11.20 -17.69 -6.93
CA PRO A 85 11.12 -19.13 -7.23
C PRO A 85 10.05 -19.83 -6.37
N HIS A 86 8.79 -19.44 -6.51
CA HIS A 86 7.63 -20.00 -5.83
C HIS A 86 6.52 -20.35 -6.83
N GLY A 87 5.43 -20.97 -6.36
CA GLY A 87 4.32 -21.40 -7.21
C GLY A 87 3.69 -20.27 -8.02
N ASP A 88 3.33 -20.55 -9.26
CA ASP A 88 2.70 -19.63 -10.21
C ASP A 88 1.35 -19.08 -9.71
N SER A 89 0.56 -19.92 -9.06
CA SER A 89 -0.71 -19.52 -8.46
C SER A 89 -0.51 -18.43 -7.40
N ALA A 90 0.49 -18.53 -6.53
CA ALA A 90 0.74 -17.54 -5.48
C ALA A 90 1.13 -16.18 -6.06
N VAL A 91 1.93 -16.17 -7.14
CA VAL A 91 2.31 -14.95 -7.84
C VAL A 91 1.10 -14.36 -8.57
N TYR A 92 0.31 -15.21 -9.25
CA TYR A 92 -0.90 -14.76 -9.94
C TYR A 92 -1.93 -14.18 -8.97
N ASP A 93 -2.21 -14.86 -7.84
CA ASP A 93 -3.14 -14.37 -6.81
C ASP A 93 -2.69 -13.01 -6.23
N THR A 94 -1.37 -12.80 -6.12
CA THR A 94 -0.83 -11.51 -5.71
C THR A 94 -1.13 -10.41 -6.75
N ILE A 95 -0.95 -10.70 -8.03
CA ILE A 95 -1.29 -9.77 -9.13
C ILE A 95 -2.79 -9.49 -9.13
N VAL A 96 -3.61 -10.53 -9.01
CA VAL A 96 -5.07 -10.42 -8.93
C VAL A 96 -5.48 -9.48 -7.79
N ARG A 97 -4.93 -9.68 -6.60
CA ARG A 97 -5.25 -8.83 -5.44
C ARG A 97 -4.85 -7.37 -5.66
N MET A 98 -3.70 -7.10 -6.30
CA MET A 98 -3.27 -5.74 -6.62
C MET A 98 -4.15 -5.05 -7.68
N ALA A 99 -4.96 -5.81 -8.43
CA ALA A 99 -5.90 -5.31 -9.44
C ALA A 99 -7.36 -5.24 -8.96
N GLN A 100 -7.66 -5.70 -7.73
CA GLN A 100 -9.03 -5.75 -7.20
C GLN A 100 -9.40 -4.45 -6.48
N PRO A 101 -10.43 -3.69 -6.95
CA PRO A 101 -10.83 -2.42 -6.34
C PRO A 101 -11.49 -2.58 -4.96
N PHE A 102 -11.96 -3.80 -4.63
CA PHE A 102 -12.51 -4.13 -3.31
C PHE A 102 -11.46 -4.67 -2.33
N ALA A 103 -10.24 -4.97 -2.80
CA ALA A 103 -9.13 -5.48 -1.98
C ALA A 103 -8.08 -4.40 -1.68
N MET A 104 -7.82 -3.49 -2.63
CA MET A 104 -6.85 -2.41 -2.53
C MET A 104 -7.55 -1.05 -2.49
N ARG A 105 -7.11 -0.18 -1.58
CA ARG A 105 -7.64 1.19 -1.54
C ARG A 105 -7.15 2.00 -2.75
N TYR A 106 -5.89 1.77 -3.15
CA TYR A 106 -5.27 2.29 -4.37
C TYR A 106 -4.64 1.12 -5.12
N MET A 107 -5.19 0.77 -6.27
CA MET A 107 -4.71 -0.36 -7.09
C MET A 107 -3.32 -0.07 -7.62
N LEU A 108 -2.45 -1.09 -7.63
CA LEU A 108 -1.11 -1.01 -8.19
C LEU A 108 -1.02 -1.66 -9.58
N VAL A 109 -2.02 -2.46 -9.92
CA VAL A 109 -2.13 -3.14 -11.21
C VAL A 109 -3.46 -2.78 -11.85
N ASP A 110 -3.42 -2.37 -13.11
CA ASP A 110 -4.59 -2.19 -13.96
C ASP A 110 -4.83 -3.50 -14.73
N GLY A 111 -5.98 -4.13 -14.46
CA GLY A 111 -6.34 -5.45 -14.99
C GLY A 111 -7.46 -5.38 -16.03
N GLN A 112 -7.31 -6.16 -17.11
CA GLN A 112 -8.34 -6.36 -18.11
C GLN A 112 -8.80 -7.81 -18.13
N GLY A 113 -10.10 -8.03 -17.89
CA GLY A 113 -10.72 -9.35 -17.78
C GLY A 113 -11.42 -9.54 -16.44
N ASN A 114 -11.65 -10.80 -16.07
CA ASN A 114 -12.29 -11.15 -14.80
C ASN A 114 -11.23 -11.39 -13.73
N PHE A 115 -11.15 -10.47 -12.77
CA PHE A 115 -10.27 -10.55 -11.58
C PHE A 115 -11.02 -10.93 -10.31
N GLY A 116 -12.19 -11.56 -10.44
CA GLY A 116 -13.03 -11.92 -9.30
C GLY A 116 -14.02 -10.81 -8.91
N SER A 117 -14.83 -11.08 -7.91
CA SER A 117 -15.85 -10.16 -7.41
C SER A 117 -15.92 -10.14 -5.88
N VAL A 118 -16.68 -9.20 -5.34
CA VAL A 118 -17.00 -9.13 -3.91
C VAL A 118 -17.85 -10.32 -3.44
N ASP A 119 -18.48 -11.03 -4.39
CA ASP A 119 -19.23 -12.27 -4.14
C ASP A 119 -18.31 -13.49 -3.89
N GLY A 120 -17.01 -13.31 -4.09
CA GLY A 120 -16.01 -14.35 -3.90
C GLY A 120 -15.79 -15.23 -5.13
N ASP A 121 -16.22 -14.77 -6.30
CA ASP A 121 -15.86 -15.41 -7.56
C ASP A 121 -14.35 -15.40 -7.73
N SER A 122 -13.82 -16.51 -8.21
CA SER A 122 -12.41 -16.62 -8.53
C SER A 122 -12.06 -15.82 -9.78
N ALA A 123 -10.85 -15.26 -9.83
CA ALA A 123 -10.33 -14.68 -11.05
C ALA A 123 -10.25 -15.74 -12.17
N ALA A 124 -10.39 -15.31 -13.41
CA ALA A 124 -10.16 -16.17 -14.57
C ALA A 124 -8.69 -16.63 -14.61
N ALA A 125 -8.43 -17.78 -15.24
CA ALA A 125 -7.06 -18.29 -15.37
C ALA A 125 -6.14 -17.24 -16.06
N MET A 126 -4.87 -17.17 -15.64
CA MET A 126 -3.88 -16.15 -16.06
C MET A 126 -3.64 -16.07 -17.58
N ARG A 127 -4.04 -17.10 -18.34
CA ARG A 127 -3.99 -17.10 -19.81
C ARG A 127 -5.08 -16.23 -20.45
N TYR A 128 -6.15 -15.93 -19.74
CA TYR A 128 -7.27 -15.11 -20.21
C TYR A 128 -7.18 -13.65 -19.77
N THR A 129 -6.61 -13.39 -18.60
CA THR A 129 -6.48 -12.03 -18.05
C THR A 129 -5.25 -11.31 -18.60
N GLU A 130 -5.32 -10.00 -18.63
CA GLU A 130 -4.24 -9.12 -19.07
C GLU A 130 -4.02 -8.04 -18.02
N VAL A 131 -2.77 -7.60 -17.87
CA VAL A 131 -2.36 -6.64 -16.85
C VAL A 131 -1.36 -5.63 -17.38
N ARG A 132 -1.33 -4.48 -16.74
CA ARG A 132 -0.27 -3.48 -16.79
C ARG A 132 -0.16 -2.79 -15.44
N MET A 133 0.92 -2.05 -15.19
CA MET A 133 1.00 -1.23 -13.99
C MET A 133 -0.10 -0.16 -14.00
N ASP A 134 -0.68 0.13 -12.85
CA ASP A 134 -1.50 1.31 -12.68
C ASP A 134 -0.62 2.58 -12.65
N LYS A 135 -1.22 3.74 -12.93
CA LYS A 135 -0.49 5.02 -12.95
C LYS A 135 0.19 5.31 -11.61
N ILE A 136 -0.47 5.01 -10.50
CA ILE A 136 0.08 5.24 -9.15
C ILE A 136 1.28 4.33 -8.84
N ALA A 137 1.38 3.14 -9.44
CA ALA A 137 2.51 2.25 -9.23
C ALA A 137 3.84 2.83 -9.75
N HIS A 138 3.80 3.77 -10.71
CA HIS A 138 4.99 4.49 -11.15
C HIS A 138 5.61 5.35 -10.07
N GLU A 139 4.81 5.92 -9.17
CA GLU A 139 5.32 6.70 -8.03
C GLU A 139 6.08 5.81 -7.02
N MET A 140 5.78 4.52 -7.00
CA MET A 140 6.53 3.56 -6.18
C MET A 140 7.89 3.19 -6.78
N LEU A 141 8.02 3.27 -8.11
CA LEU A 141 9.21 2.92 -8.87
C LEU A 141 10.01 4.14 -9.35
N ALA A 142 9.52 5.35 -9.02
CA ALA A 142 10.13 6.59 -9.47
C ALA A 142 11.61 6.66 -9.09
N ASP A 143 12.45 6.99 -10.07
CA ASP A 143 13.90 7.15 -9.90
C ASP A 143 14.67 5.87 -9.51
N ILE A 144 14.11 4.67 -9.73
CA ILE A 144 14.77 3.39 -9.40
C ILE A 144 16.06 3.15 -10.19
N ASP A 145 16.19 3.76 -11.37
CA ASP A 145 17.35 3.71 -12.26
C ASP A 145 18.47 4.69 -11.87
N LYS A 146 18.26 5.50 -10.81
CA LYS A 146 19.18 6.53 -10.34
C LYS A 146 19.95 6.13 -9.07
N GLU A 147 20.18 4.86 -8.85
CA GLU A 147 20.93 4.33 -7.68
C GLU A 147 20.32 4.74 -6.33
N THR A 148 19.01 4.97 -6.29
CA THR A 148 18.29 5.46 -5.12
C THR A 148 18.11 4.43 -4.02
N VAL A 149 18.14 3.14 -4.38
CA VAL A 149 17.98 1.99 -3.49
C VAL A 149 19.04 0.94 -3.80
N ASP A 150 19.28 0.06 -2.85
CA ASP A 150 20.21 -1.04 -3.04
C ASP A 150 19.56 -2.20 -3.80
N PHE A 151 20.37 -2.86 -4.61
CA PHE A 151 19.98 -4.06 -5.33
C PHE A 151 20.74 -5.26 -4.76
N VAL A 152 20.03 -6.36 -4.59
CA VAL A 152 20.58 -7.62 -4.10
C VAL A 152 20.43 -8.70 -5.18
N PRO A 153 21.33 -9.69 -5.23
CA PRO A 153 21.20 -10.78 -6.19
C PRO A 153 19.92 -11.57 -5.91
N ASN A 154 19.31 -12.09 -6.98
CA ASN A 154 18.20 -13.03 -6.90
C ASN A 154 18.67 -14.40 -6.36
N TYR A 155 17.77 -15.39 -6.35
CA TYR A 155 18.00 -16.71 -5.78
C TYR A 155 19.13 -17.52 -6.45
N ASP A 156 19.49 -17.24 -7.70
CA ASP A 156 20.57 -17.92 -8.46
C ASP A 156 21.75 -16.99 -8.81
N GLY A 157 21.69 -15.72 -8.42
CA GLY A 157 22.74 -14.73 -8.65
C GLY A 157 22.80 -14.19 -10.09
N THR A 158 21.85 -14.55 -10.97
CA THR A 158 21.86 -14.13 -12.38
C THR A 158 21.24 -12.75 -12.61
N GLU A 159 20.32 -12.33 -11.75
CA GLU A 159 19.59 -11.07 -11.85
C GLU A 159 19.70 -10.26 -10.54
N GLN A 160 19.45 -8.97 -10.63
CA GLN A 160 19.44 -8.09 -9.47
C GLN A 160 17.99 -7.68 -9.17
N ILE A 161 17.63 -7.66 -7.88
CA ILE A 161 16.30 -7.24 -7.41
C ILE A 161 16.47 -6.09 -6.40
N PRO A 162 15.58 -5.10 -6.40
CA PRO A 162 15.64 -4.03 -5.41
C PRO A 162 15.30 -4.57 -4.01
N ASP A 163 16.11 -4.22 -3.01
CA ASP A 163 15.85 -4.54 -1.60
C ASP A 163 14.55 -3.86 -1.12
N VAL A 164 14.36 -2.62 -1.55
CA VAL A 164 13.17 -1.80 -1.27
C VAL A 164 12.88 -0.93 -2.49
N LEU A 165 11.64 -0.46 -2.67
CA LEU A 165 11.32 0.49 -3.74
C LEU A 165 11.53 1.95 -3.27
N PRO A 166 11.95 2.86 -4.18
CA PRO A 166 12.15 4.28 -3.88
C PRO A 166 10.84 5.06 -3.79
N THR A 167 9.82 4.48 -3.24
CA THR A 167 8.43 4.95 -3.27
C THR A 167 8.25 6.41 -2.85
N ARG A 168 7.42 7.16 -3.58
CA ARG A 168 6.91 8.49 -3.20
C ARG A 168 5.58 8.41 -2.44
N ILE A 169 5.04 7.20 -2.26
CA ILE A 169 3.76 6.95 -1.60
C ILE A 169 4.00 6.22 -0.29
N PRO A 170 3.40 6.65 0.82
CA PRO A 170 3.45 5.93 2.11
C PRO A 170 2.56 4.68 2.07
N ALA A 171 2.92 3.71 1.21
CA ALA A 171 2.05 2.61 0.82
C ALA A 171 1.70 1.66 1.98
N LEU A 172 2.53 1.59 3.03
CA LEU A 172 2.20 0.83 4.23
C LEU A 172 0.90 1.30 4.88
N LEU A 173 0.69 2.60 5.00
CA LEU A 173 -0.54 3.19 5.54
C LEU A 173 -1.65 3.23 4.48
N VAL A 174 -1.33 3.65 3.26
CA VAL A 174 -2.31 3.91 2.20
C VAL A 174 -3.04 2.64 1.76
N ASN A 175 -2.33 1.54 1.56
CA ASN A 175 -2.92 0.25 1.16
C ASN A 175 -2.98 -0.77 2.29
N GLY A 176 -2.32 -0.50 3.40
CA GLY A 176 -2.22 -1.45 4.49
C GLY A 176 -1.47 -2.73 4.13
N SER A 177 -1.48 -3.68 5.03
CA SER A 177 -0.93 -5.02 4.78
C SER A 177 -1.54 -6.03 5.75
N SER A 178 -1.79 -7.24 5.29
CA SER A 178 -2.25 -8.36 6.13
C SER A 178 -1.40 -9.59 5.87
N GLY A 179 -0.91 -10.25 6.91
CA GLY A 179 -0.06 -11.44 6.78
C GLY A 179 0.08 -12.21 8.07
N ILE A 180 0.28 -13.53 7.92
CA ILE A 180 0.49 -14.46 9.04
C ILE A 180 1.91 -15.01 8.90
N ALA A 181 2.74 -14.79 9.89
CA ALA A 181 4.09 -15.32 10.00
C ALA A 181 4.18 -16.36 11.14
N VAL A 182 5.36 -16.88 11.38
CA VAL A 182 5.60 -17.78 12.51
C VAL A 182 5.61 -16.97 13.81
N GLY A 183 4.70 -17.26 14.71
CA GLY A 183 4.60 -16.62 16.03
C GLY A 183 4.07 -15.18 16.03
N MET A 184 3.78 -14.59 14.86
CA MET A 184 3.25 -13.23 14.76
C MET A 184 2.40 -13.04 13.51
N ALA A 185 1.57 -12.00 13.51
CA ALA A 185 0.76 -11.61 12.37
C ALA A 185 0.79 -10.09 12.22
N THR A 186 0.58 -9.60 11.02
CA THR A 186 0.34 -8.19 10.73
C THR A 186 -1.04 -8.01 10.14
N ASN A 187 -1.71 -6.92 10.52
CA ASN A 187 -3.00 -6.52 9.96
C ASN A 187 -3.14 -5.00 10.05
N ILE A 188 -2.59 -4.32 9.06
CA ILE A 188 -2.55 -2.86 8.94
C ILE A 188 -3.68 -2.44 8.03
N PRO A 189 -4.62 -1.60 8.48
CA PRO A 189 -5.72 -1.14 7.65
C PRO A 189 -5.25 -0.13 6.60
N PRO A 190 -5.93 -0.03 5.46
CA PRO A 190 -5.70 1.03 4.48
C PRO A 190 -6.23 2.39 4.98
N HIS A 191 -5.67 3.49 4.41
CA HIS A 191 -6.01 4.86 4.76
C HIS A 191 -6.17 5.73 3.50
N ASN A 192 -6.81 6.87 3.67
CA ASN A 192 -6.93 7.86 2.60
C ASN A 192 -5.58 8.51 2.30
N LEU A 193 -5.22 8.58 1.01
CA LEU A 193 -3.92 9.11 0.56
C LEU A 193 -3.74 10.59 0.93
N THR A 194 -4.78 11.40 0.74
CA THR A 194 -4.75 12.83 1.06
C THR A 194 -4.49 13.06 2.55
N GLU A 195 -5.17 12.30 3.42
CA GLU A 195 -4.98 12.39 4.87
C GLU A 195 -3.57 11.97 5.27
N VAL A 196 -3.07 10.84 4.75
CA VAL A 196 -1.74 10.33 5.12
C VAL A 196 -0.64 11.27 4.63
N ILE A 197 -0.72 11.78 3.40
CA ILE A 197 0.26 12.75 2.89
C ILE A 197 0.21 14.04 3.71
N THR A 198 -0.98 14.55 4.04
CA THR A 198 -1.11 15.75 4.87
C THR A 198 -0.49 15.51 6.26
N GLY A 199 -0.68 14.33 6.84
CA GLY A 199 0.00 13.93 8.09
C GLY A 199 1.54 13.86 7.94
N CYS A 200 2.05 13.38 6.80
CA CYS A 200 3.49 13.39 6.51
C CYS A 200 4.04 14.82 6.40
N LEU A 201 3.31 15.72 5.73
CA LEU A 201 3.68 17.14 5.61
C LEU A 201 3.69 17.82 6.98
N ALA A 202 2.68 17.59 7.83
CA ALA A 202 2.65 18.09 9.19
C ALA A 202 3.82 17.57 10.04
N PHE A 203 4.23 16.31 9.85
CA PHE A 203 5.42 15.74 10.51
C PHE A 203 6.73 16.38 9.99
N ILE A 204 6.81 16.69 8.70
CA ILE A 204 7.98 17.37 8.11
C ILE A 204 8.12 18.78 8.68
N GLU A 205 7.01 19.52 8.80
CA GLU A 205 6.98 20.87 9.37
C GLU A 205 7.29 20.86 10.87
N ASN A 206 6.74 19.89 11.62
CA ASN A 206 6.97 19.74 13.06
C ASN A 206 7.33 18.30 13.41
N PRO A 207 8.62 17.91 13.44
CA PRO A 207 9.06 16.56 13.81
C PRO A 207 8.69 16.12 15.23
N ASP A 208 8.41 17.07 16.13
CA ASP A 208 8.01 16.79 17.51
C ASP A 208 6.51 16.53 17.68
N ILE A 209 5.70 16.68 16.62
CA ILE A 209 4.27 16.37 16.63
C ILE A 209 4.03 14.97 17.22
N ASP A 210 3.11 14.87 18.16
CA ASP A 210 2.75 13.60 18.77
C ASP A 210 1.70 12.83 17.95
N VAL A 211 1.34 11.64 18.43
CA VAL A 211 0.34 10.80 17.73
C VAL A 211 -1.03 11.48 17.70
N ASP A 212 -1.38 12.21 18.75
CA ASP A 212 -2.67 12.90 18.83
C ASP A 212 -2.76 14.05 17.83
N GLY A 213 -1.69 14.83 17.67
CA GLY A 213 -1.60 15.86 16.64
C GLY A 213 -1.66 15.28 15.22
N LEU A 214 -1.03 14.12 14.97
CA LEU A 214 -1.15 13.43 13.68
C LEU A 214 -2.57 12.92 13.40
N MET A 215 -3.34 12.57 14.43
CA MET A 215 -4.74 12.15 14.28
C MET A 215 -5.70 13.29 13.93
N GLU A 216 -5.28 14.55 13.95
CA GLU A 216 -6.05 15.66 13.42
C GLU A 216 -6.09 15.59 11.88
N PHE A 217 -5.03 15.09 11.26
CA PHE A 217 -4.90 14.93 9.81
C PHE A 217 -5.31 13.53 9.34
N ILE A 218 -4.93 12.48 10.07
CA ILE A 218 -5.22 11.06 9.75
C ILE A 218 -6.30 10.59 10.72
N THR A 219 -7.55 10.77 10.34
CA THR A 219 -8.69 10.56 11.24
C THR A 219 -8.97 9.11 11.56
N GLY A 220 -8.60 8.18 10.67
CA GLY A 220 -8.79 6.74 10.84
C GLY A 220 -8.60 5.95 9.55
N PRO A 221 -8.77 4.62 9.61
CA PRO A 221 -8.77 3.76 8.43
C PRO A 221 -9.79 4.20 7.37
N ASP A 222 -9.48 3.94 6.11
CA ASP A 222 -10.34 4.21 4.96
C ASP A 222 -10.36 2.98 4.04
N PHE A 223 -11.41 2.19 4.14
CA PHE A 223 -11.51 0.89 3.48
C PHE A 223 -11.99 1.03 2.02
N PRO A 224 -11.50 0.18 1.08
CA PRO A 224 -11.92 0.21 -0.31
C PRO A 224 -13.41 -0.05 -0.51
N THR A 225 -14.04 -0.84 0.37
CA THR A 225 -15.47 -1.16 0.36
C THR A 225 -16.32 -0.16 1.13
N ALA A 226 -15.77 1.00 1.49
CA ALA A 226 -16.42 2.04 2.28
C ALA A 226 -16.92 1.54 3.66
N ALA A 227 -18.21 1.44 3.88
CA ALA A 227 -18.84 1.07 5.15
C ALA A 227 -18.64 2.09 6.29
N LEU A 228 -19.12 1.76 7.48
CA LEU A 228 -19.09 2.64 8.65
C LEU A 228 -18.12 2.10 9.71
N ILE A 229 -17.35 2.97 10.34
CA ILE A 229 -16.61 2.66 11.56
C ILE A 229 -17.41 3.20 12.75
N ASN A 230 -17.73 2.33 13.72
CA ASN A 230 -18.48 2.68 14.90
C ASN A 230 -17.55 2.97 16.09
N GLY A 231 -17.38 4.26 16.40
CA GLY A 231 -16.52 4.75 17.47
C GLY A 231 -15.04 4.94 17.07
N ARG A 232 -14.35 5.77 17.82
CA ARG A 232 -12.94 6.13 17.56
C ARG A 232 -11.94 5.47 18.52
N ASP A 233 -12.40 4.89 19.65
CA ASP A 233 -11.53 4.41 20.73
C ASP A 233 -10.50 3.38 20.24
N GLY A 234 -10.95 2.41 19.40
CA GLY A 234 -10.06 1.41 18.84
C GLY A 234 -9.05 1.96 17.82
N ILE A 235 -9.38 3.08 17.14
CA ILE A 235 -8.45 3.79 16.25
C ILE A 235 -7.36 4.48 17.10
N VAL A 236 -7.77 5.22 18.13
CA VAL A 236 -6.86 5.93 19.04
C VAL A 236 -5.89 4.95 19.70
N GLU A 237 -6.41 3.83 20.22
CA GLU A 237 -5.59 2.76 20.80
C GLU A 237 -4.58 2.22 19.78
N ALA A 238 -5.04 1.90 18.56
CA ALA A 238 -4.18 1.37 17.50
C ALA A 238 -3.07 2.34 17.09
N TYR A 239 -3.38 3.62 16.95
CA TYR A 239 -2.40 4.61 16.52
C TYR A 239 -1.36 4.92 17.59
N ARG A 240 -1.73 4.82 18.89
CA ARG A 240 -0.79 5.02 20.01
C ARG A 240 0.06 3.79 20.30
N THR A 241 -0.52 2.58 20.20
CA THR A 241 0.13 1.34 20.68
C THR A 241 0.51 0.36 19.57
N GLY A 242 0.04 0.58 18.35
CA GLY A 242 0.15 -0.39 17.25
C GLY A 242 -0.86 -1.53 17.31
N ARG A 243 -1.78 -1.54 18.29
CA ARG A 243 -2.83 -2.56 18.42
C ARG A 243 -4.16 -1.92 18.77
N GLY A 244 -5.23 -2.38 18.13
CA GLY A 244 -6.57 -1.87 18.41
C GLY A 244 -7.65 -2.69 17.73
N ARG A 245 -8.91 -2.41 18.07
CA ARG A 245 -10.07 -3.12 17.52
C ARG A 245 -11.05 -2.10 16.97
N VAL A 246 -11.24 -2.10 15.66
CA VAL A 246 -12.16 -1.21 14.96
C VAL A 246 -13.42 -1.97 14.60
N LEU A 247 -14.57 -1.47 15.03
CA LEU A 247 -15.86 -2.06 14.73
C LEU A 247 -16.41 -1.48 13.43
N MET A 248 -16.50 -2.32 12.40
CA MET A 248 -17.05 -1.95 11.09
C MET A 248 -18.51 -2.40 10.97
N ARG A 249 -19.34 -1.59 10.36
CA ARG A 249 -20.76 -1.88 10.07
C ARG A 249 -21.08 -1.61 8.62
N ALA A 250 -21.98 -2.42 8.05
CA ALA A 250 -22.58 -2.19 6.75
C ALA A 250 -23.35 -0.87 6.74
N ARG A 251 -23.28 -0.12 5.64
CA ARG A 251 -24.12 1.05 5.43
C ARG A 251 -25.50 0.59 5.00
N HIS A 252 -26.53 1.17 5.61
CA HIS A 252 -27.91 0.80 5.37
C HIS A 252 -28.82 2.02 5.35
N HIS A 253 -29.98 1.84 4.76
CA HIS A 253 -31.13 2.75 4.88
C HIS A 253 -32.42 1.94 4.85
N PHE A 254 -33.50 2.56 5.27
CA PHE A 254 -34.84 1.94 5.24
C PHE A 254 -35.62 2.46 4.03
N GLU A 255 -36.32 1.54 3.36
CA GLU A 255 -37.26 1.88 2.28
C GLU A 255 -38.63 1.33 2.62
N MET A 256 -39.67 2.11 2.32
CA MET A 256 -41.06 1.71 2.50
C MET A 256 -41.72 1.51 1.13
N ASP A 257 -42.26 0.34 0.88
CA ASP A 257 -43.14 0.10 -0.28
C ASP A 257 -44.53 0.69 -0.01
N GLU A 258 -44.82 1.84 -0.61
CA GLU A 258 -46.08 2.56 -0.45
C GLU A 258 -47.33 1.70 -0.83
N LYS A 259 -47.16 0.73 -1.75
CA LYS A 259 -48.27 -0.12 -2.21
C LYS A 259 -48.65 -1.20 -1.22
N ASN A 260 -47.64 -1.77 -0.56
CA ASN A 260 -47.84 -2.93 0.31
C ASN A 260 -47.67 -2.61 1.80
N SER A 261 -47.27 -1.38 2.16
CA SER A 261 -46.93 -0.97 3.53
C SER A 261 -45.93 -1.95 4.18
N LYS A 262 -44.94 -2.39 3.41
CA LYS A 262 -43.84 -3.22 3.86
C LYS A 262 -42.57 -2.38 3.93
N GLU A 263 -41.84 -2.55 4.98
CA GLU A 263 -40.54 -1.93 5.16
C GLU A 263 -39.41 -2.89 4.74
N SER A 264 -38.36 -2.35 4.17
CA SER A 264 -37.19 -3.10 3.76
C SER A 264 -35.93 -2.43 4.29
N ILE A 265 -34.95 -3.23 4.71
CA ILE A 265 -33.62 -2.78 5.05
C ILE A 265 -32.76 -2.99 3.82
N ILE A 266 -32.17 -1.90 3.32
CA ILE A 266 -31.28 -1.91 2.14
C ILE A 266 -29.84 -1.73 2.61
N PHE A 267 -28.97 -2.67 2.26
CA PHE A 267 -27.53 -2.53 2.48
C PHE A 267 -26.84 -2.17 1.18
N THR A 268 -26.11 -1.04 1.19
CA THR A 268 -25.39 -0.51 0.02
C THR A 268 -23.90 -0.72 0.11
N GLU A 269 -23.37 -0.96 1.31
CA GLU A 269 -21.96 -1.21 1.55
C GLU A 269 -21.81 -2.29 2.62
N ILE A 270 -20.79 -3.14 2.49
CA ILE A 270 -20.47 -4.20 3.47
C ILE A 270 -19.08 -3.98 4.05
N PRO A 271 -18.81 -4.50 5.26
CA PRO A 271 -17.50 -4.40 5.88
C PRO A 271 -16.39 -4.99 5.01
N TYR A 272 -15.19 -4.41 5.10
CA TYR A 272 -14.02 -4.84 4.35
C TYR A 272 -13.70 -6.32 4.59
N GLN A 273 -13.32 -7.03 3.53
CA GLN A 273 -12.99 -8.46 3.51
C GLN A 273 -14.18 -9.40 3.79
N VAL A 274 -15.41 -8.90 3.81
CA VAL A 274 -16.61 -9.75 3.88
C VAL A 274 -17.01 -10.18 2.48
N ASN A 275 -17.31 -11.48 2.34
CA ASN A 275 -17.84 -12.06 1.11
C ASN A 275 -19.37 -11.86 1.08
N LYS A 276 -19.89 -11.16 0.05
CA LYS A 276 -21.32 -10.82 -0.06
C LYS A 276 -22.20 -12.06 -0.20
N ALA A 277 -21.86 -13.01 -1.04
CA ALA A 277 -22.66 -14.21 -1.26
C ALA A 277 -22.78 -15.07 0.02
N ARG A 278 -21.65 -15.30 0.73
CA ARG A 278 -21.66 -16.02 2.01
C ARG A 278 -22.42 -15.28 3.11
N LEU A 279 -22.39 -13.95 3.10
CA LEU A 279 -23.17 -13.13 4.01
C LEU A 279 -24.67 -13.34 3.79
N ILE A 280 -25.13 -13.30 2.53
CA ILE A 280 -26.52 -13.53 2.14
C ILE A 280 -26.96 -14.97 2.51
N GLU A 281 -26.14 -15.96 2.18
CA GLU A 281 -26.39 -17.36 2.57
C GLU A 281 -26.54 -17.52 4.09
N LYS A 282 -25.66 -16.84 4.87
CA LYS A 282 -25.73 -16.90 6.34
C LYS A 282 -26.99 -16.26 6.91
N ILE A 283 -27.43 -15.13 6.34
CA ILE A 283 -28.70 -14.51 6.72
C ILE A 283 -29.87 -15.47 6.43
N ALA A 284 -29.90 -16.08 5.23
CA ALA A 284 -30.94 -17.02 4.84
C ALA A 284 -30.97 -18.27 5.76
N GLU A 285 -29.81 -18.79 6.15
CA GLU A 285 -29.68 -19.89 7.11
C GLU A 285 -30.30 -19.53 8.47
N LEU A 286 -29.95 -18.36 9.02
CA LEU A 286 -30.46 -17.88 10.31
C LEU A 286 -31.98 -17.65 10.30
N VAL A 287 -32.53 -17.18 9.19
CA VAL A 287 -33.98 -17.04 8.99
C VAL A 287 -34.66 -18.43 8.96
N LYS A 288 -34.08 -19.38 8.22
CA LYS A 288 -34.58 -20.76 8.15
C LYS A 288 -34.55 -21.46 9.52
N ASP A 289 -33.51 -21.23 10.29
CA ASP A 289 -33.31 -21.77 11.65
C ASP A 289 -34.16 -21.04 12.72
N LYS A 290 -34.95 -20.01 12.31
CA LYS A 290 -35.75 -19.16 13.20
C LYS A 290 -34.92 -18.45 14.29
N LYS A 291 -33.66 -18.18 14.02
CA LYS A 291 -32.79 -17.37 14.86
C LYS A 291 -32.91 -15.87 14.55
N LEU A 292 -33.29 -15.57 13.31
CA LEU A 292 -33.69 -14.24 12.85
C LEU A 292 -35.16 -14.30 12.44
N GLU A 293 -36.00 -13.58 13.17
CA GLU A 293 -37.44 -13.45 12.88
C GLU A 293 -37.72 -12.10 12.23
N GLY A 294 -38.94 -11.94 11.67
CA GLY A 294 -39.37 -10.67 11.07
C GLY A 294 -38.96 -10.47 9.60
N ILE A 295 -38.19 -11.36 8.99
CA ILE A 295 -37.78 -11.28 7.60
C ILE A 295 -38.71 -12.13 6.72
N THR A 296 -39.22 -11.55 5.62
CA THR A 296 -40.10 -12.24 4.64
C THR A 296 -39.33 -12.67 3.40
N GLU A 297 -38.42 -11.83 2.91
CA GLU A 297 -37.65 -12.08 1.70
C GLU A 297 -36.27 -11.47 1.79
N LEU A 298 -35.30 -12.13 1.14
CA LEU A 298 -33.92 -11.68 1.03
C LEU A 298 -33.53 -11.75 -0.45
N ARG A 299 -33.14 -10.62 -1.02
CA ARG A 299 -32.75 -10.51 -2.43
C ARG A 299 -31.42 -9.79 -2.57
N ASP A 300 -30.64 -10.22 -3.56
CA ASP A 300 -29.48 -9.46 -4.05
C ASP A 300 -29.90 -8.75 -5.34
N GLU A 301 -29.98 -7.44 -5.28
CA GLU A 301 -30.30 -6.56 -6.40
C GLU A 301 -29.07 -5.75 -6.85
N SER A 302 -27.87 -6.20 -6.48
CA SER A 302 -26.62 -5.54 -6.86
C SER A 302 -26.42 -5.61 -8.38
N ASP A 303 -26.00 -4.49 -8.96
CA ASP A 303 -25.72 -4.36 -10.39
C ASP A 303 -24.44 -3.56 -10.63
N LYS A 304 -24.22 -3.11 -11.88
CA LYS A 304 -23.07 -2.29 -12.27
C LYS A 304 -23.03 -0.91 -11.60
N ASP A 305 -24.16 -0.42 -11.11
CA ASP A 305 -24.28 0.91 -10.51
C ASP A 305 -24.03 0.87 -8.99
N GLY A 306 -24.02 -0.32 -8.38
CA GLY A 306 -23.66 -0.49 -6.98
C GLY A 306 -24.20 -1.76 -6.31
N MET A 307 -23.81 -1.90 -5.05
CA MET A 307 -24.29 -2.99 -4.18
C MET A 307 -25.65 -2.64 -3.63
N ARG A 308 -26.58 -3.61 -3.67
CA ARG A 308 -27.91 -3.49 -3.11
C ARG A 308 -28.40 -4.84 -2.60
N ILE A 309 -28.31 -5.06 -1.29
CA ILE A 309 -28.88 -6.23 -0.62
C ILE A 309 -30.18 -5.80 0.04
N VAL A 310 -31.29 -6.42 -0.32
CA VAL A 310 -32.65 -6.09 0.15
C VAL A 310 -33.12 -7.14 1.15
N VAL A 311 -33.42 -6.70 2.36
CA VAL A 311 -34.04 -7.51 3.43
C VAL A 311 -35.45 -7.00 3.67
N GLU A 312 -36.45 -7.70 3.12
CA GLU A 312 -37.85 -7.33 3.25
C GLU A 312 -38.44 -7.81 4.57
N LEU A 313 -39.06 -6.92 5.33
CA LEU A 313 -39.61 -7.20 6.65
C LEU A 313 -41.08 -7.68 6.62
N ARG A 314 -41.48 -8.39 7.66
CA ARG A 314 -42.86 -8.72 7.91
C ARG A 314 -43.57 -7.46 8.37
N ARG A 315 -44.85 -7.31 8.01
CA ARG A 315 -45.66 -6.18 8.46
C ARG A 315 -45.74 -6.12 9.99
N GLY A 316 -45.49 -4.95 10.54
CA GLY A 316 -45.55 -4.68 11.98
C GLY A 316 -44.27 -5.01 12.75
N GLU A 317 -43.22 -5.46 12.08
CA GLU A 317 -41.90 -5.60 12.71
C GLU A 317 -41.25 -4.22 12.86
N VAL A 318 -40.40 -4.07 13.87
CA VAL A 318 -39.62 -2.85 14.10
C VAL A 318 -38.28 -2.99 13.35
N PRO A 319 -38.02 -2.17 12.31
CA PRO A 319 -36.85 -2.34 11.46
C PRO A 319 -35.51 -2.27 12.22
N GLU A 320 -35.41 -1.40 13.22
CA GLU A 320 -34.23 -1.22 14.04
C GLU A 320 -33.89 -2.49 14.85
N VAL A 321 -34.92 -3.18 15.37
CA VAL A 321 -34.72 -4.44 16.12
C VAL A 321 -34.19 -5.54 15.22
N VAL A 322 -34.78 -5.69 14.02
CA VAL A 322 -34.29 -6.67 13.04
C VAL A 322 -32.87 -6.32 12.60
N LEU A 323 -32.60 -5.05 12.32
CA LEU A 323 -31.26 -4.57 11.97
C LEU A 323 -30.22 -4.87 13.06
N ASN A 324 -30.56 -4.62 14.33
CA ASN A 324 -29.68 -4.90 15.45
C ASN A 324 -29.40 -6.41 15.59
N ASN A 325 -30.40 -7.25 15.37
CA ASN A 325 -30.23 -8.69 15.32
C ASN A 325 -29.33 -9.14 14.14
N LEU A 326 -29.49 -8.54 12.96
CA LEU A 326 -28.60 -8.77 11.82
C LEU A 326 -27.15 -8.40 12.14
N PHE A 327 -26.89 -7.26 12.78
CA PHE A 327 -25.56 -6.85 13.21
C PHE A 327 -24.95 -7.77 14.25
N SER A 328 -25.76 -8.28 15.18
CA SER A 328 -25.25 -9.15 16.27
C SER A 328 -24.93 -10.58 15.80
N GLN A 329 -25.62 -11.08 14.78
CA GLN A 329 -25.57 -12.49 14.37
C GLN A 329 -24.86 -12.72 13.03
N THR A 330 -24.51 -11.67 12.28
CA THR A 330 -23.92 -11.79 10.94
C THR A 330 -22.70 -10.89 10.74
N GLN A 331 -22.01 -11.07 9.61
CA GLN A 331 -20.88 -10.24 9.23
C GLN A 331 -21.24 -8.84 8.68
N LEU A 332 -22.52 -8.43 8.76
CA LEU A 332 -22.92 -7.03 8.55
C LEU A 332 -22.26 -6.10 9.58
N GLN A 333 -21.89 -6.63 10.74
CA GLN A 333 -20.98 -6.01 11.67
C GLN A 333 -19.81 -6.94 11.94
N THR A 334 -18.58 -6.44 11.83
CA THR A 334 -17.37 -7.20 12.09
C THR A 334 -16.31 -6.35 12.78
N VAL A 335 -15.37 -7.00 13.44
CA VAL A 335 -14.24 -6.33 14.09
C VAL A 335 -13.00 -6.49 13.24
N PHE A 336 -12.40 -5.37 12.82
CA PHE A 336 -11.07 -5.36 12.24
C PHE A 336 -10.03 -5.21 13.37
N GLY A 337 -9.29 -6.28 13.64
CA GLY A 337 -8.21 -6.25 14.63
C GLY A 337 -6.95 -5.65 14.02
N ILE A 338 -6.61 -4.43 14.41
CA ILE A 338 -5.39 -3.76 13.95
C ILE A 338 -4.18 -4.34 14.70
N ASN A 339 -3.13 -4.66 13.95
CA ASN A 339 -1.83 -5.06 14.47
C ASN A 339 -0.75 -4.57 13.49
N THR A 340 -0.06 -3.48 13.83
CA THR A 340 0.86 -2.77 12.96
C THR A 340 2.29 -3.33 13.06
N VAL A 341 2.45 -4.58 12.69
CA VAL A 341 3.77 -5.23 12.63
C VAL A 341 4.37 -5.06 11.25
N ALA A 342 5.56 -4.48 11.16
CA ALA A 342 6.33 -4.33 9.93
C ALA A 342 7.82 -4.56 10.18
N LEU A 343 8.58 -4.74 9.11
CA LEU A 343 10.03 -4.86 9.17
C LEU A 343 10.68 -3.47 9.23
N VAL A 344 11.47 -3.23 10.26
CA VAL A 344 12.33 -2.06 10.42
C VAL A 344 13.76 -2.56 10.47
N ASP A 345 14.57 -2.20 9.50
CA ASP A 345 15.95 -2.66 9.37
C ASP A 345 16.07 -4.20 9.46
N GLY A 346 15.16 -4.90 8.76
CA GLY A 346 15.10 -6.36 8.72
C GLY A 346 14.53 -7.04 9.98
N GLN A 347 14.10 -6.28 10.99
CA GLN A 347 13.54 -6.82 12.23
C GLN A 347 12.04 -6.51 12.36
N PRO A 348 11.21 -7.47 12.77
CA PRO A 348 9.79 -7.23 13.01
C PRO A 348 9.58 -6.37 14.25
N LYS A 349 8.85 -5.27 14.10
CA LYS A 349 8.48 -4.36 15.20
C LYS A 349 7.00 -3.99 15.10
N ILE A 350 6.38 -3.79 16.27
CA ILE A 350 5.06 -3.16 16.37
C ILE A 350 5.31 -1.66 16.33
N LEU A 351 4.61 -0.95 15.46
CA LEU A 351 4.83 0.47 15.21
C LEU A 351 3.57 1.27 15.55
N ASN A 352 3.74 2.44 16.14
CA ASN A 352 2.70 3.44 16.26
C ASN A 352 2.60 4.30 14.99
N LEU A 353 1.60 5.16 14.88
CA LEU A 353 1.39 5.99 13.69
C LEU A 353 2.59 6.90 13.38
N LYS A 354 3.15 7.56 14.41
CA LYS A 354 4.30 8.45 14.25
C LYS A 354 5.54 7.71 13.76
N GLU A 355 5.79 6.50 14.27
CA GLU A 355 6.93 5.68 13.86
C GLU A 355 6.83 5.25 12.40
N MET A 356 5.62 4.90 11.90
CA MET A 356 5.40 4.56 10.49
C MET A 356 5.66 5.75 9.57
N ILE A 357 5.14 6.93 9.91
CA ILE A 357 5.36 8.17 9.16
C ILE A 357 6.85 8.57 9.19
N SER A 358 7.48 8.53 10.35
CA SER A 358 8.90 8.84 10.51
C SER A 358 9.79 7.93 9.67
N ALA A 359 9.50 6.62 9.63
CA ALA A 359 10.25 5.67 8.83
C ALA A 359 10.11 5.96 7.32
N PHE A 360 8.91 6.30 6.86
CA PHE A 360 8.68 6.69 5.48
C PHE A 360 9.42 7.98 5.12
N VAL A 361 9.31 9.03 5.93
CA VAL A 361 10.00 10.32 5.67
C VAL A 361 11.52 10.14 5.68
N ARG A 362 12.07 9.32 6.60
CA ARG A 362 13.49 8.96 6.61
C ARG A 362 13.91 8.28 5.32
N HIS A 363 13.11 7.32 4.84
CA HIS A 363 13.35 6.66 3.56
C HIS A 363 13.32 7.65 2.39
N ARG A 364 12.36 8.58 2.35
CA ARG A 364 12.31 9.63 1.32
C ARG A 364 13.56 10.51 1.33
N ARG A 365 14.04 10.90 2.52
CA ARG A 365 15.30 11.66 2.64
C ARG A 365 16.47 10.91 2.01
N GLU A 366 16.61 9.63 2.31
CA GLU A 366 17.68 8.81 1.73
C GLU A 366 17.55 8.71 0.21
N VAL A 367 16.37 8.41 -0.31
CA VAL A 367 16.11 8.29 -1.74
C VAL A 367 16.42 9.60 -2.49
N VAL A 368 15.94 10.75 -1.99
CA VAL A 368 16.18 12.05 -2.62
C VAL A 368 17.66 12.42 -2.55
N THR A 369 18.35 12.16 -1.43
CA THR A 369 19.78 12.37 -1.30
C THR A 369 20.57 11.55 -2.33
N ARG A 370 20.31 10.24 -2.42
CA ARG A 370 21.00 9.34 -3.37
C ARG A 370 20.70 9.73 -4.83
N ARG A 371 19.46 10.07 -5.15
CA ARG A 371 19.07 10.60 -6.45
C ARG A 371 19.88 11.87 -6.80
N THR A 372 19.92 12.82 -5.89
CA THR A 372 20.61 14.09 -6.10
C THR A 372 22.11 13.87 -6.31
N ILE A 373 22.74 12.95 -5.58
CA ILE A 373 24.15 12.57 -5.80
C ILE A 373 24.34 11.98 -7.20
N TYR A 374 23.44 11.08 -7.63
CA TYR A 374 23.49 10.50 -8.97
C TYR A 374 23.34 11.56 -10.06
N GLU A 375 22.35 12.43 -9.93
CA GLU A 375 22.06 13.50 -10.90
C GLU A 375 23.20 14.53 -10.93
N LEU A 376 23.77 14.90 -9.79
CA LEU A 376 24.95 15.75 -9.69
C LEU A 376 26.14 15.13 -10.44
N ARG A 377 26.43 13.85 -10.23
CA ARG A 377 27.50 13.13 -10.94
C ARG A 377 27.25 13.15 -12.45
N LYS A 378 26.03 12.86 -12.90
CA LYS A 378 25.66 12.91 -14.33
C LYS A 378 25.71 14.31 -14.92
N ALA A 379 25.28 15.31 -14.18
CA ALA A 379 25.34 16.70 -14.61
C ALA A 379 26.80 17.17 -14.73
N ARG A 380 27.67 16.82 -13.79
CA ARG A 380 29.12 17.11 -13.84
C ARG A 380 29.79 16.41 -15.03
N GLU A 381 29.53 15.11 -15.24
CA GLU A 381 30.04 14.35 -16.41
C GLU A 381 29.64 15.05 -17.72
N ARG A 382 28.39 15.45 -17.84
CA ARG A 382 27.88 16.14 -19.05
C ARG A 382 28.43 17.55 -19.17
N GLY A 383 28.43 18.33 -18.10
CA GLY A 383 28.98 19.69 -18.04
C GLY A 383 30.46 19.71 -18.43
N HIS A 384 31.24 18.77 -17.94
CA HIS A 384 32.66 18.60 -18.28
C HIS A 384 32.88 18.40 -19.80
N ILE A 385 32.05 17.55 -20.43
CA ILE A 385 32.11 17.35 -21.89
C ILE A 385 31.75 18.65 -22.62
N LEU A 386 30.72 19.36 -22.18
CA LEU A 386 30.27 20.61 -22.79
C LEU A 386 31.33 21.71 -22.67
N GLU A 387 32.03 21.81 -21.53
CA GLU A 387 33.19 22.69 -21.35
C GLU A 387 34.26 22.45 -22.42
N GLY A 388 34.69 21.19 -22.56
CA GLY A 388 35.71 20.82 -23.54
C GLY A 388 35.29 21.16 -24.97
N LEU A 389 34.03 20.92 -25.32
CA LEU A 389 33.49 21.28 -26.63
C LEU A 389 33.44 22.79 -26.84
N ALA A 390 33.06 23.58 -25.81
CA ALA A 390 33.05 25.05 -25.90
C ALA A 390 34.46 25.62 -26.04
N VAL A 391 35.45 25.08 -25.31
CA VAL A 391 36.86 25.45 -25.47
C VAL A 391 37.38 25.12 -26.88
N ALA A 392 37.00 23.95 -27.41
CA ALA A 392 37.39 23.54 -28.77
C ALA A 392 36.77 24.47 -29.84
N LEU A 393 35.53 24.88 -29.67
CA LEU A 393 34.88 25.83 -30.58
C LEU A 393 35.47 27.25 -30.51
N ALA A 394 35.87 27.70 -29.33
CA ALA A 394 36.62 28.97 -29.19
C ALA A 394 38.00 28.91 -29.87
N ASN A 395 38.58 27.73 -30.04
CA ASN A 395 39.89 27.46 -30.66
C ASN A 395 39.77 26.62 -31.95
N ILE A 396 38.73 26.85 -32.75
CA ILE A 396 38.36 25.90 -33.83
C ILE A 396 39.47 25.72 -34.85
N ASP A 397 40.11 26.77 -35.30
CA ASP A 397 41.19 26.69 -36.31
C ASP A 397 42.42 25.96 -35.80
N PRO A 398 42.99 26.26 -34.61
CA PRO A 398 44.06 25.51 -34.01
C PRO A 398 43.69 24.04 -33.76
N VAL A 399 42.47 23.73 -33.32
CA VAL A 399 41.99 22.34 -33.07
C VAL A 399 41.94 21.57 -34.38
N ILE A 400 41.36 22.11 -35.43
CA ILE A 400 41.32 21.50 -36.78
C ILE A 400 42.74 21.32 -37.32
N ALA A 401 43.63 22.30 -37.17
CA ALA A 401 45.01 22.16 -37.60
C ALA A 401 45.76 21.06 -36.86
N ALA A 402 45.57 20.95 -35.54
CA ALA A 402 46.15 19.86 -34.71
C ALA A 402 45.66 18.48 -35.14
N ILE A 403 44.37 18.32 -35.45
CA ILE A 403 43.78 17.05 -35.89
C ILE A 403 44.30 16.68 -37.29
N LYS A 404 44.33 17.61 -38.25
CA LYS A 404 44.81 17.38 -39.60
C LYS A 404 46.31 17.04 -39.67
N ALA A 405 47.12 17.58 -38.75
CA ALA A 405 48.56 17.34 -38.70
C ALA A 405 48.91 16.02 -38.02
N SER A 406 47.95 15.30 -37.42
CA SER A 406 48.18 14.03 -36.72
C SER A 406 47.95 12.84 -37.66
N PRO A 407 48.87 11.85 -37.69
CA PRO A 407 48.76 10.67 -38.57
C PRO A 407 47.63 9.69 -38.16
N SER A 408 47.24 9.72 -36.86
CA SER A 408 46.18 8.84 -36.33
C SER A 408 45.27 9.58 -35.33
N ALA A 409 44.10 9.02 -35.07
CA ALA A 409 43.17 9.54 -34.06
C ALA A 409 43.75 9.48 -32.65
N ALA A 410 44.60 8.49 -32.35
CA ALA A 410 45.26 8.38 -31.06
C ALA A 410 46.25 9.52 -30.84
N GLU A 411 47.08 9.82 -31.82
CA GLU A 411 48.03 10.94 -31.78
C GLU A 411 47.34 12.31 -31.75
N ALA A 412 46.21 12.45 -32.49
CA ALA A 412 45.40 13.63 -32.42
C ALA A 412 44.85 13.85 -31.01
N LYS A 413 44.39 12.79 -30.34
CA LYS A 413 43.91 12.82 -28.96
C LYS A 413 45.01 13.25 -27.98
N GLU A 414 46.20 12.66 -28.08
CA GLU A 414 47.32 13.03 -27.22
C GLU A 414 47.75 14.49 -27.41
N LYS A 415 47.73 14.97 -28.65
CA LYS A 415 48.05 16.36 -28.97
C LYS A 415 47.01 17.34 -28.43
N LEU A 416 45.70 17.00 -28.50
CA LEU A 416 44.63 17.81 -27.91
C LEU A 416 44.78 17.90 -26.39
N ILE A 417 45.19 16.83 -25.72
CA ILE A 417 45.37 16.74 -24.27
C ILE A 417 46.59 17.53 -23.80
N SER A 418 47.72 17.42 -24.53
CA SER A 418 48.98 18.06 -24.17
C SER A 418 49.06 19.55 -24.48
N THR A 419 48.18 20.09 -25.29
CA THR A 419 48.15 21.49 -25.70
C THR A 419 47.36 22.33 -24.70
N PRO A 420 47.92 23.47 -24.19
CA PRO A 420 47.12 24.43 -23.43
C PRO A 420 46.24 25.26 -24.36
N TRP A 421 44.92 25.29 -24.06
CA TRP A 421 43.94 25.98 -24.88
C TRP A 421 43.47 27.26 -24.22
N GLN A 422 43.09 28.25 -25.02
CA GLN A 422 42.46 29.46 -24.54
C GLN A 422 41.00 29.14 -24.11
N PRO A 423 40.59 29.51 -22.90
CA PRO A 423 39.28 29.10 -22.41
C PRO A 423 38.09 29.81 -23.14
N GLY A 424 38.32 30.94 -23.84
CA GLY A 424 37.29 31.68 -24.56
C GLY A 424 36.14 32.12 -23.64
N ASP A 425 34.89 32.02 -24.13
CA ASP A 425 33.70 32.43 -23.39
C ASP A 425 33.45 31.56 -22.13
N VAL A 426 34.10 30.41 -22.04
CA VAL A 426 33.99 29.51 -20.88
C VAL A 426 34.69 30.11 -19.64
N ALA A 427 35.72 30.98 -19.82
CA ALA A 427 36.44 31.60 -18.71
C ALA A 427 35.50 32.41 -17.80
N GLU A 428 34.63 33.23 -18.39
CA GLU A 428 33.66 34.04 -17.65
C GLU A 428 32.62 33.21 -16.89
N MET A 429 32.24 32.06 -17.46
CA MET A 429 31.32 31.10 -16.85
C MET A 429 31.95 30.34 -15.70
N LEU A 430 33.20 29.89 -15.86
CA LEU A 430 33.98 29.25 -14.81
C LEU A 430 34.26 30.18 -13.62
N GLU A 431 34.49 31.46 -13.89
CA GLU A 431 34.65 32.44 -12.81
C GLU A 431 33.38 32.65 -12.01
N ARG A 432 32.19 32.63 -12.66
CA ARG A 432 30.89 32.80 -12.02
C ARG A 432 30.41 31.53 -11.30
N ALA A 433 30.62 30.34 -11.88
CA ALA A 433 30.13 29.06 -11.34
C ALA A 433 31.12 28.41 -10.38
N GLY A 434 32.36 28.83 -10.36
CA GLY A 434 33.48 28.13 -9.69
C GLY A 434 34.24 27.25 -10.66
N LYS A 435 35.58 27.27 -10.57
CA LYS A 435 36.50 26.57 -11.49
C LYS A 435 36.30 25.03 -11.54
N ASP A 436 35.73 24.47 -10.49
CA ASP A 436 35.52 23.04 -10.33
C ASP A 436 34.02 22.65 -10.37
N ALA A 437 33.12 23.56 -10.77
CA ALA A 437 31.68 23.30 -10.76
C ALA A 437 31.31 22.03 -11.56
N CYS A 438 31.84 21.91 -12.78
CA CYS A 438 31.61 20.75 -13.68
C CYS A 438 32.71 19.70 -13.59
N ARG A 439 33.59 19.75 -12.58
CA ARG A 439 34.67 18.78 -12.43
C ARG A 439 34.13 17.46 -11.93
N PRO A 440 34.30 16.32 -12.69
CA PRO A 440 33.99 14.99 -12.19
C PRO A 440 34.90 14.64 -11.00
N ASP A 441 34.37 13.89 -10.02
CA ASP A 441 35.09 13.57 -8.77
C ASP A 441 36.41 12.77 -9.01
N ASN A 442 36.48 11.98 -10.09
CA ASN A 442 37.61 11.14 -10.44
C ASN A 442 38.56 11.77 -11.46
N LEU A 443 38.41 13.07 -11.78
CA LEU A 443 39.25 13.73 -12.77
C LEU A 443 40.64 14.08 -12.15
N GLU A 444 41.72 13.62 -12.82
CA GLU A 444 43.08 13.94 -12.41
C GLU A 444 43.32 15.45 -12.38
N GLU A 445 44.09 15.89 -11.39
CA GLU A 445 44.33 17.30 -11.16
C GLU A 445 44.91 18.06 -12.35
N GLN A 446 45.62 17.42 -13.26
CA GLN A 446 46.29 18.04 -14.42
C GLN A 446 45.32 18.59 -15.48
N TYR A 447 44.04 18.19 -15.48
CA TYR A 447 43.00 18.61 -16.44
C TYR A 447 42.13 19.75 -15.90
N GLY A 448 41.51 20.50 -16.82
CA GLY A 448 40.64 21.62 -16.50
C GLY A 448 41.32 22.97 -16.62
N PHE A 449 40.74 24.02 -16.01
CA PHE A 449 41.24 25.39 -16.08
C PHE A 449 42.38 25.63 -15.07
N ARG A 450 43.57 25.97 -15.56
CA ARG A 450 44.77 26.22 -14.75
C ARG A 450 45.62 27.32 -15.35
N ASP A 451 46.14 28.19 -14.52
CA ASP A 451 47.09 29.23 -14.89
C ASP A 451 46.70 30.03 -16.13
N GLY A 452 45.39 30.29 -16.28
CA GLY A 452 44.84 31.04 -17.41
C GLY A 452 44.66 30.24 -18.70
N SER A 453 44.94 28.94 -18.68
CA SER A 453 44.77 28.02 -19.81
C SER A 453 43.89 26.84 -19.44
N TYR A 454 43.23 26.21 -20.43
CA TYR A 454 42.41 25.05 -20.24
C TYR A 454 43.11 23.79 -20.79
N TYR A 455 43.21 22.74 -19.97
CA TYR A 455 43.81 21.44 -20.35
C TYR A 455 42.68 20.41 -20.51
N LEU A 456 42.53 19.91 -21.74
CA LEU A 456 41.49 18.95 -22.09
C LEU A 456 41.73 17.59 -21.47
N SER A 457 40.71 16.98 -20.91
CA SER A 457 40.76 15.58 -20.43
C SER A 457 40.66 14.59 -21.59
N PRO A 458 41.08 13.31 -21.38
CA PRO A 458 40.93 12.25 -22.40
C PRO A 458 39.48 12.05 -22.89
N VAL A 459 38.51 12.30 -22.02
CA VAL A 459 37.06 12.18 -22.35
C VAL A 459 36.62 13.37 -23.23
N GLN A 460 37.05 14.59 -22.88
CA GLN A 460 36.78 15.79 -23.68
C GLN A 460 37.44 15.70 -25.06
N ALA A 461 38.71 15.29 -25.12
CA ALA A 461 39.41 15.11 -26.39
C ALA A 461 38.73 14.08 -27.29
N GLN A 462 38.21 13.00 -26.74
CA GLN A 462 37.44 12.02 -27.48
C GLN A 462 36.14 12.61 -28.00
N ALA A 463 35.40 13.35 -27.17
CA ALA A 463 34.16 14.03 -27.56
C ALA A 463 34.37 15.05 -28.68
N ILE A 464 35.53 15.73 -28.70
CA ILE A 464 35.91 16.66 -29.77
C ILE A 464 36.14 15.91 -31.08
N LEU A 465 36.87 14.77 -31.05
CA LEU A 465 37.14 13.94 -32.24
C LEU A 465 35.85 13.31 -32.81
N ASP A 466 34.90 12.98 -31.97
CA ASP A 466 33.59 12.40 -32.36
C ASP A 466 32.58 13.46 -32.80
N MET A 467 32.94 14.75 -32.73
CA MET A 467 32.06 15.85 -33.07
C MET A 467 31.78 15.90 -34.57
N ARG A 468 30.49 15.92 -34.95
CA ARG A 468 30.05 16.05 -36.34
C ARG A 468 30.28 17.48 -36.83
N LEU A 469 30.71 17.61 -38.08
CA LEU A 469 30.96 18.91 -38.75
C LEU A 469 29.76 19.87 -38.68
N GLN A 470 28.54 19.35 -38.64
CA GLN A 470 27.33 20.16 -38.48
C GLN A 470 27.31 20.97 -37.18
N LYS A 471 27.98 20.50 -36.10
CA LYS A 471 28.05 21.19 -34.83
C LYS A 471 29.02 22.38 -34.79
N LEU A 472 29.76 22.60 -35.87
CA LEU A 472 30.69 23.74 -36.01
C LEU A 472 30.01 25.04 -36.49
N THR A 473 28.69 25.03 -36.70
CA THR A 473 27.94 26.24 -37.11
C THR A 473 27.69 27.16 -35.92
N GLY A 474 27.67 28.46 -36.12
CA GLY A 474 27.43 29.43 -35.04
C GLY A 474 26.12 29.26 -34.28
N LEU A 475 25.08 28.70 -34.94
CA LEU A 475 23.80 28.39 -34.29
C LEU A 475 23.92 27.23 -33.30
N GLU A 476 24.70 26.20 -33.61
CA GLU A 476 24.95 25.05 -32.72
C GLU A 476 25.89 25.43 -31.56
N HIS A 477 26.81 26.36 -31.78
CA HIS A 477 27.63 26.92 -30.71
C HIS A 477 26.78 27.60 -29.63
N GLY A 478 25.77 28.41 -30.04
CA GLY A 478 24.84 29.04 -29.10
C GLY A 478 24.04 28.03 -28.29
N LYS A 479 23.57 26.95 -28.91
CA LYS A 479 22.86 25.88 -28.22
C LYS A 479 23.73 25.12 -27.19
N LEU A 480 25.00 24.88 -27.53
CA LEU A 480 25.95 24.21 -26.65
C LEU A 480 26.24 25.03 -25.39
N ILE A 481 26.43 26.36 -25.58
CA ILE A 481 26.62 27.28 -24.46
C ILE A 481 25.38 27.35 -23.58
N GLU A 482 24.19 27.37 -24.17
CA GLU A 482 22.94 27.38 -23.41
C GLU A 482 22.73 26.05 -22.64
N GLU A 483 22.99 24.89 -23.26
CA GLU A 483 22.98 23.60 -22.57
C GLU A 483 23.99 23.57 -21.40
N TYR A 484 25.18 24.14 -21.58
CA TYR A 484 26.18 24.25 -20.53
C TYR A 484 25.69 25.10 -19.35
N LYS A 485 25.08 26.26 -19.60
CA LYS A 485 24.50 27.14 -18.57
C LYS A 485 23.42 26.41 -17.76
N VAL A 486 22.55 25.69 -18.45
CA VAL A 486 21.51 24.87 -17.78
C VAL A 486 22.15 23.83 -16.87
N LYS A 487 23.18 23.10 -17.35
CA LYS A 487 23.87 22.10 -16.53
C LYS A 487 24.58 22.69 -15.32
N VAL A 488 25.21 23.86 -15.46
CA VAL A 488 25.82 24.57 -14.33
C VAL A 488 24.76 24.98 -13.29
N ALA A 489 23.60 25.47 -13.73
CA ALA A 489 22.50 25.82 -12.82
C ALA A 489 21.94 24.59 -12.09
N GLU A 490 21.78 23.47 -12.79
CA GLU A 490 21.37 22.19 -12.18
C GLU A 490 22.39 21.72 -11.13
N ILE A 491 23.69 21.78 -11.43
CA ILE A 491 24.75 21.42 -10.48
C ILE A 491 24.70 22.31 -9.22
N ALA A 492 24.49 23.62 -9.39
CA ALA A 492 24.35 24.54 -8.26
C ALA A 492 23.17 24.17 -7.37
N GLU A 493 22.02 23.86 -7.96
CA GLU A 493 20.81 23.44 -7.22
C GLU A 493 21.05 22.10 -6.48
N TYR A 494 21.65 21.11 -7.13
CA TYR A 494 21.97 19.84 -6.48
C TYR A 494 22.94 19.99 -5.30
N LEU A 495 23.91 20.90 -5.41
CA LEU A 495 24.82 21.20 -4.30
C LEU A 495 24.09 21.90 -3.14
N ILE A 496 23.12 22.77 -3.42
CA ILE A 496 22.30 23.43 -2.40
C ILE A 496 21.44 22.38 -1.68
N ILE A 497 20.79 21.46 -2.42
CA ILE A 497 19.97 20.38 -1.85
C ILE A 497 20.81 19.48 -0.93
N LEU A 498 22.03 19.13 -1.34
CA LEU A 498 22.91 18.28 -0.54
C LEU A 498 23.52 18.98 0.68
N ALA A 499 23.75 20.30 0.59
CA ALA A 499 24.35 21.09 1.67
C ALA A 499 23.32 21.57 2.70
N ASN A 500 22.05 21.76 2.29
CA ASN A 500 21.00 22.32 3.13
C ASN A 500 19.89 21.30 3.40
N PRO A 501 19.79 20.78 4.64
CA PRO A 501 18.72 19.86 5.03
C PRO A 501 17.30 20.45 4.85
N GLU A 502 17.13 21.76 4.99
CA GLU A 502 15.84 22.41 4.81
C GLU A 502 15.40 22.34 3.34
N ARG A 503 16.31 22.66 2.40
CA ARG A 503 16.03 22.56 0.97
C ARG A 503 15.71 21.12 0.53
N LEU A 504 16.40 20.13 1.11
CA LEU A 504 16.11 18.73 0.90
C LEU A 504 14.68 18.38 1.34
N MET A 505 14.23 18.90 2.49
CA MET A 505 12.87 18.68 2.98
C MET A 505 11.83 19.41 2.12
N GLU A 506 12.13 20.62 1.60
CA GLU A 506 11.27 21.31 0.65
C GLU A 506 11.03 20.49 -0.62
N VAL A 507 12.07 19.88 -1.20
CA VAL A 507 11.94 18.99 -2.37
C VAL A 507 11.03 17.80 -2.07
N ILE A 508 11.16 17.21 -0.89
CA ILE A 508 10.29 16.10 -0.47
C ILE A 508 8.84 16.59 -0.32
N THR A 509 8.64 17.76 0.25
CA THR A 509 7.32 18.40 0.40
C THR A 509 6.66 18.63 -0.97
N GLU A 510 7.38 19.25 -1.91
CA GLU A 510 6.91 19.49 -3.28
C GLU A 510 6.48 18.18 -3.97
N GLU A 511 7.26 17.11 -3.81
CA GLU A 511 6.94 15.80 -4.38
C GLU A 511 5.71 15.14 -3.73
N LEU A 512 5.58 15.22 -2.41
CA LEU A 512 4.42 14.69 -1.69
C LEU A 512 3.14 15.47 -2.03
N GLU A 513 3.22 16.78 -2.15
CA GLU A 513 2.10 17.63 -2.60
C GLU A 513 1.66 17.25 -4.02
N ALA A 514 2.62 17.07 -4.94
CA ALA A 514 2.32 16.64 -6.29
C ALA A 514 1.64 15.25 -6.33
N VAL A 515 2.03 14.31 -5.47
CA VAL A 515 1.36 13.00 -5.35
C VAL A 515 -0.06 13.18 -4.80
N ARG A 516 -0.24 13.99 -3.75
CA ARG A 516 -1.57 14.29 -3.18
C ARG A 516 -2.50 14.87 -4.23
N ASP A 517 -2.04 15.86 -4.98
CA ASP A 517 -2.85 16.60 -5.95
C ASP A 517 -3.19 15.77 -7.21
N ASN A 518 -2.31 14.80 -7.59
CA ASN A 518 -2.52 13.94 -8.74
C ASN A 518 -3.35 12.67 -8.46
N TYR A 519 -3.32 12.15 -7.23
CA TYR A 519 -3.89 10.85 -6.87
C TYR A 519 -4.82 10.90 -5.66
N GLY A 520 -4.94 12.04 -4.98
CA GLY A 520 -5.83 12.21 -3.83
C GLY A 520 -7.29 12.06 -4.23
N ASP A 521 -8.06 11.43 -3.37
CA ASP A 521 -9.51 11.26 -3.51
C ASP A 521 -10.21 11.45 -2.15
N ASP A 522 -11.53 11.47 -2.18
CA ASP A 522 -12.34 11.61 -0.97
C ASP A 522 -12.32 10.33 -0.12
N ARG A 523 -12.49 10.50 1.19
CA ARG A 523 -12.68 9.40 2.12
C ARG A 523 -13.94 8.61 1.76
N ARG A 524 -13.84 7.29 1.76
CA ARG A 524 -14.95 6.35 1.50
C ARG A 524 -15.63 5.90 2.77
N THR A 525 -14.84 5.54 3.80
CA THR A 525 -15.35 5.03 5.08
C THR A 525 -15.72 6.17 6.01
N GLU A 526 -16.95 6.22 6.48
CA GLU A 526 -17.42 7.19 7.45
C GLU A 526 -17.16 6.72 8.88
N ILE A 527 -16.64 7.61 9.74
CA ILE A 527 -16.43 7.35 11.16
C ILE A 527 -17.56 7.99 11.94
N VAL A 528 -18.43 7.17 12.52
CA VAL A 528 -19.58 7.62 13.29
C VAL A 528 -19.28 7.58 14.79
N ALA A 529 -19.98 8.43 15.56
CA ALA A 529 -19.90 8.40 17.01
C ALA A 529 -20.26 7.00 17.52
N ALA A 530 -19.61 6.56 18.59
CA ALA A 530 -19.89 5.26 19.17
C ALA A 530 -21.38 5.16 19.55
N ARG A 531 -22.15 4.40 18.76
CA ARG A 531 -23.43 3.92 19.26
C ARG A 531 -23.12 2.83 20.27
N ARG A 532 -23.78 2.87 21.43
CA ARG A 532 -23.60 1.90 22.52
C ARG A 532 -23.55 0.47 21.99
N ASN A 533 -22.76 -0.39 22.62
CA ASN A 533 -22.86 -1.82 22.38
C ASN A 533 -24.32 -2.24 22.50
N LEU A 534 -24.80 -3.01 21.51
CA LEU A 534 -26.15 -3.52 21.50
C LEU A 534 -26.47 -4.20 22.82
N THR A 535 -27.45 -3.70 23.54
CA THR A 535 -27.95 -4.29 24.77
C THR A 535 -29.02 -5.33 24.43
N MET A 536 -29.40 -6.17 25.38
CA MET A 536 -30.53 -7.11 25.17
C MET A 536 -31.82 -6.38 24.85
N ALA A 537 -32.00 -5.16 25.38
CA ALA A 537 -33.17 -4.32 25.07
C ALA A 537 -33.18 -3.88 23.60
N ASP A 538 -32.02 -3.58 23.00
CA ASP A 538 -31.94 -3.17 21.59
C ASP A 538 -32.22 -4.32 20.60
N LEU A 539 -32.26 -5.58 21.08
CA LEU A 539 -32.50 -6.80 20.29
C LEU A 539 -33.96 -7.28 20.37
N ILE A 540 -34.78 -6.67 21.20
CA ILE A 540 -36.17 -7.07 21.50
C ILE A 540 -37.07 -5.90 21.28
N ALA A 541 -38.21 -6.09 20.59
CA ALA A 541 -39.24 -5.06 20.46
C ALA A 541 -39.82 -4.70 21.82
N GLU A 542 -40.05 -3.40 22.06
CA GLU A 542 -40.74 -2.93 23.26
C GLU A 542 -42.24 -3.19 23.14
N GLU A 543 -42.72 -4.16 23.90
CA GLU A 543 -44.15 -4.56 23.94
C GLU A 543 -44.59 -4.78 25.37
N ASP A 544 -45.87 -4.48 25.65
CA ASP A 544 -46.49 -4.79 26.92
C ASP A 544 -46.79 -6.29 27.02
N MET A 545 -46.25 -6.90 28.04
CA MET A 545 -46.39 -8.33 28.29
C MET A 545 -47.12 -8.60 29.57
N VAL A 546 -47.91 -9.66 29.59
CA VAL A 546 -48.51 -10.23 30.80
C VAL A 546 -47.56 -11.27 31.36
N VAL A 547 -47.01 -10.98 32.55
CA VAL A 547 -46.13 -11.91 33.28
C VAL A 547 -46.95 -12.59 34.36
N THR A 548 -46.98 -13.91 34.35
CA THR A 548 -47.63 -14.72 35.39
C THR A 548 -46.58 -15.54 36.12
N LEU A 549 -46.61 -15.47 37.46
CA LEU A 549 -45.75 -16.27 38.34
C LEU A 549 -46.61 -17.26 39.10
N SER A 550 -46.26 -18.54 39.04
CA SER A 550 -46.97 -19.58 39.76
C SER A 550 -46.31 -19.84 41.15
N HIS A 551 -47.08 -20.39 42.07
CA HIS A 551 -46.61 -20.77 43.42
C HIS A 551 -45.47 -21.80 43.32
N GLY A 552 -45.48 -22.68 42.34
CA GLY A 552 -44.41 -23.63 42.05
C GLY A 552 -43.12 -23.01 41.48
N GLY A 553 -43.04 -21.67 41.34
CA GLY A 553 -41.82 -20.95 40.88
C GLY A 553 -41.67 -20.89 39.35
N TYR A 554 -42.73 -21.10 38.59
CA TYR A 554 -42.68 -20.97 37.11
C TYR A 554 -43.16 -19.57 36.70
N ALA A 555 -42.33 -18.92 35.86
CA ALA A 555 -42.69 -17.68 35.21
C ALA A 555 -43.14 -17.93 33.74
N LYS A 556 -44.21 -17.30 33.31
CA LYS A 556 -44.68 -17.32 31.92
C LYS A 556 -44.94 -15.88 31.45
N ILE A 557 -44.48 -15.58 30.25
CA ILE A 557 -44.65 -14.28 29.64
C ILE A 557 -45.48 -14.45 28.35
N GLN A 558 -46.50 -13.59 28.13
CA GLN A 558 -47.35 -13.58 26.93
C GLN A 558 -47.65 -12.13 26.51
N PRO A 559 -47.68 -11.82 25.21
CA PRO A 559 -48.09 -10.51 24.74
C PRO A 559 -49.51 -10.15 25.23
N ILE A 560 -49.71 -8.87 25.59
CA ILE A 560 -51.03 -8.38 26.03
C ILE A 560 -52.07 -8.52 24.90
N SER A 561 -51.63 -8.47 23.62
CA SER A 561 -52.46 -8.67 22.43
C SER A 561 -53.15 -10.05 22.38
N ASP A 562 -52.61 -11.06 23.05
CA ASP A 562 -53.22 -12.38 23.16
C ASP A 562 -54.47 -12.37 24.05
N TYR A 563 -54.64 -11.33 24.87
CA TYR A 563 -55.78 -11.13 25.75
C TYR A 563 -56.82 -10.23 25.11
N GLN A 564 -57.67 -10.78 24.23
CA GLN A 564 -58.77 -10.03 23.61
C GLN A 564 -59.94 -9.85 24.57
N ALA A 565 -60.54 -8.67 24.54
CA ALA A 565 -61.79 -8.39 25.28
C ALA A 565 -62.91 -9.35 24.83
N GLN A 566 -63.51 -10.08 25.78
CA GLN A 566 -64.58 -11.03 25.47
C GLN A 566 -65.93 -10.33 25.35
N ARG A 567 -66.68 -10.72 24.32
CA ARG A 567 -68.10 -10.36 24.23
C ARG A 567 -68.95 -11.27 25.16
N ARG A 568 -70.08 -10.78 25.64
CA ARG A 568 -71.03 -11.55 26.49
C ARG A 568 -71.33 -12.89 25.84
N GLY A 569 -71.08 -14.03 26.54
CA GLY A 569 -71.33 -15.39 26.08
C GLY A 569 -70.09 -16.13 25.50
N GLY A 570 -68.89 -15.55 25.45
CA GLY A 570 -67.67 -16.20 25.02
C GLY A 570 -67.05 -17.11 26.09
N ARG A 571 -66.33 -18.20 25.67
CA ARG A 571 -65.51 -19.02 26.57
C ARG A 571 -64.25 -18.25 26.93
N GLY A 572 -63.93 -18.16 28.23
CA GLY A 572 -62.68 -17.57 28.71
C GLY A 572 -61.43 -18.26 28.16
N LYS A 573 -60.40 -17.47 27.79
CA LYS A 573 -59.06 -18.03 27.53
C LYS A 573 -58.36 -18.24 28.85
N SER A 574 -57.80 -19.42 29.07
CA SER A 574 -56.94 -19.69 30.20
C SER A 574 -55.61 -18.96 30.00
N ALA A 575 -55.20 -18.18 30.96
CA ALA A 575 -53.91 -17.46 30.95
C ALA A 575 -52.69 -18.39 31.01
N SER A 576 -52.86 -19.62 31.49
CA SER A 576 -51.79 -20.62 31.57
C SER A 576 -52.38 -22.01 31.70
N ALA A 577 -51.77 -23.02 31.09
CA ALA A 577 -51.97 -24.43 31.45
C ALA A 577 -51.11 -24.70 32.68
N ILE A 578 -51.76 -24.88 33.84
CA ILE A 578 -51.14 -25.10 35.15
C ILE A 578 -51.11 -26.62 35.43
N LYS A 579 -50.05 -27.14 36.05
CA LYS A 579 -50.03 -28.50 36.57
C LYS A 579 -51.03 -28.67 37.71
N GLU A 580 -51.60 -29.90 37.93
CA GLU A 580 -52.73 -30.16 38.83
C GLU A 580 -52.56 -29.66 40.27
N GLU A 581 -51.36 -29.34 40.72
CA GLU A 581 -51.07 -28.90 42.11
C GLU A 581 -50.47 -27.45 42.19
N ASP A 582 -50.47 -26.66 41.08
CA ASP A 582 -49.91 -25.30 41.04
C ASP A 582 -51.00 -24.27 40.80
N PHE A 583 -50.77 -23.02 41.17
CA PHE A 583 -51.67 -21.89 40.92
C PHE A 583 -50.90 -20.59 40.61
N ILE A 584 -51.52 -19.65 39.88
CA ILE A 584 -50.89 -18.34 39.62
C ILE A 584 -50.99 -17.49 40.89
N GLU A 585 -49.86 -17.14 41.43
CA GLU A 585 -49.74 -16.33 42.64
C GLU A 585 -49.66 -14.83 42.30
N HIS A 586 -48.91 -14.48 41.26
CA HIS A 586 -48.75 -13.10 40.80
C HIS A 586 -49.01 -12.95 39.31
N LEU A 587 -49.71 -11.87 38.95
CA LEU A 587 -49.93 -11.45 37.58
C LEU A 587 -49.57 -9.96 37.46
N LEU A 588 -48.61 -9.66 36.59
CA LEU A 588 -48.05 -8.33 36.37
C LEU A 588 -48.15 -7.96 34.87
N ILE A 589 -48.30 -6.67 34.60
CA ILE A 589 -48.11 -6.13 33.26
C ILE A 589 -46.78 -5.38 33.31
N ALA A 590 -45.86 -5.75 32.41
CA ALA A 590 -44.53 -5.16 32.34
C ALA A 590 -44.12 -5.09 30.88
N SER A 591 -43.30 -4.10 30.53
CA SER A 591 -42.67 -4.05 29.20
C SER A 591 -41.61 -5.14 29.07
N THR A 592 -41.36 -5.59 27.83
CA THR A 592 -40.22 -6.49 27.50
C THR A 592 -38.88 -5.91 27.94
N HIS A 593 -38.78 -4.58 28.13
CA HIS A 593 -37.60 -3.86 28.57
C HIS A 593 -37.52 -3.68 30.11
N ASP A 594 -38.55 -4.05 30.83
CA ASP A 594 -38.58 -3.95 32.30
C ASP A 594 -37.78 -5.07 32.97
N THR A 595 -37.22 -4.76 34.12
CA THR A 595 -36.55 -5.76 34.99
C THR A 595 -37.46 -6.05 36.17
N ILE A 596 -37.87 -7.30 36.33
CA ILE A 596 -38.64 -7.75 37.50
C ILE A 596 -37.64 -8.19 38.59
N LEU A 597 -37.76 -7.56 39.73
CA LEU A 597 -37.02 -7.93 40.93
C LEU A 597 -37.84 -8.88 41.81
N CYS A 598 -37.35 -10.09 42.03
CA CYS A 598 -37.92 -11.05 42.94
C CYS A 598 -37.14 -11.02 44.28
N PHE A 599 -37.82 -10.72 45.37
CA PHE A 599 -37.24 -10.69 46.73
C PHE A 599 -37.60 -11.94 47.52
#